data_7f77785c799a83511aba86e0f09ef056
#
_entry.id   7f77785c799a83511aba86e0f09ef056
#
_cell.length_a   1.000
_cell.length_b   1.000
_cell.length_c   1.000
_cell.angle_alpha   90.00
_cell.angle_beta   90.00
_cell.angle_gamma   90.00
#
_symmetry.space_group_name_H-M   'P 1'
#
loop_
_entity.id
_entity.type
_entity.pdbx_description
1 polymer ?
#
loop_
_entity_poly.entity_id
_entity_poly.type
_entity_poly.pdbx_seq_one_letter_code
_entity_poly.pdbx_strand_id
1 'polypeptide(L)'
;MKDERRKARRRKWKRFETATGAVVLLNKPQLKGILGTKRVELGPIVNISMGGLAVEYVENKHRSQTYSELSIYFPSEGIVLDDVPFETISDFEITRMPDDKAIRKRCVEFGKLTTYQLFQLEEFIKKHGTKCLEDRRRNDTDRRKFHDPRYGDPGYEDTHPERRIGKDRRRM
;
A
#
# COMPACT_ATOMS: atom_id res chain seq x y z
N MET A 1 5.54 23.69 -11.09
CA MET A 1 4.25 22.98 -11.00
C MET A 1 4.31 21.46 -10.73
N LYS A 2 5.45 20.75 -10.83
CA LYS A 2 5.56 19.32 -10.51
C LYS A 2 5.78 19.01 -9.02
N ASP A 3 6.29 19.96 -8.24
CA ASP A 3 6.63 19.72 -6.81
C ASP A 3 5.44 19.83 -5.86
N GLU A 4 4.41 20.61 -6.19
CA GLU A 4 3.23 20.72 -5.32
C GLU A 4 2.38 19.44 -5.31
N ARG A 5 2.32 18.71 -6.45
CA ARG A 5 1.63 17.41 -6.51
C ARG A 5 2.31 16.31 -5.69
N ARG A 6 3.61 16.43 -5.39
CA ARG A 6 4.35 15.50 -4.52
C ARG A 6 4.08 15.75 -3.04
N LYS A 7 3.83 16.98 -2.62
CA LYS A 7 3.50 17.31 -1.21
C LYS A 7 2.09 16.84 -0.80
N ALA A 8 1.14 16.76 -1.75
CA ALA A 8 -0.25 16.39 -1.47
C ALA A 8 -0.49 14.89 -1.18
N ARG A 9 0.51 14.03 -1.38
CA ARG A 9 0.39 12.59 -1.10
C ARG A 9 0.92 12.20 0.29
N ARG A 10 0.77 13.01 1.31
CA ARG A 10 0.92 12.54 2.69
C ARG A 10 -0.21 11.55 2.96
N ARG A 11 0.16 10.32 3.28
CA ARG A 11 -0.80 9.27 3.62
C ARG A 11 -1.70 9.76 4.76
N LYS A 12 -2.97 9.88 4.47
CA LYS A 12 -3.98 10.38 5.42
C LYS A 12 -4.16 9.39 6.58
N TRP A 13 -3.99 8.08 6.32
CA TRP A 13 -4.34 7.01 7.24
C TRP A 13 -3.12 6.18 7.64
N LYS A 14 -3.05 5.83 8.93
CA LYS A 14 -2.09 4.84 9.45
C LYS A 14 -2.41 3.47 8.84
N ARG A 15 -1.37 2.69 8.59
CA ARG A 15 -1.47 1.31 8.10
C ARG A 15 -1.08 0.35 9.18
N PHE A 16 -1.75 -0.78 9.21
CA PHE A 16 -1.50 -1.84 10.17
C PHE A 16 -1.25 -3.14 9.41
N GLU A 17 -0.28 -3.93 9.84
CA GLU A 17 -0.19 -5.33 9.45
C GLU A 17 -1.42 -6.04 9.98
N THR A 18 -1.94 -7.00 9.23
CA THR A 18 -3.15 -7.72 9.59
C THR A 18 -2.79 -9.06 10.20
N ALA A 19 -3.53 -9.51 11.21
CA ALA A 19 -3.40 -10.84 11.78
C ALA A 19 -3.56 -11.91 10.68
N THR A 20 -2.82 -13.01 10.81
CA THR A 20 -2.84 -14.10 9.85
C THR A 20 -4.25 -14.67 9.66
N GLY A 21 -4.64 -14.88 8.41
CA GLY A 21 -5.91 -15.51 8.04
C GLY A 21 -6.97 -14.55 7.47
N ALA A 22 -6.78 -13.23 7.55
CA ALA A 22 -7.66 -12.30 6.87
C ALA A 22 -7.48 -12.37 5.36
N VAL A 23 -8.54 -12.57 4.59
CA VAL A 23 -8.50 -12.66 3.12
C VAL A 23 -9.47 -11.68 2.47
N VAL A 24 -9.15 -11.30 1.24
CA VAL A 24 -10.01 -10.49 0.38
C VAL A 24 -10.80 -11.41 -0.53
N LEU A 25 -12.10 -11.20 -0.56
CA LEU A 25 -13.01 -11.79 -1.54
C LEU A 25 -13.42 -10.70 -2.54
N LEU A 26 -13.34 -11.02 -3.83
CA LEU A 26 -13.83 -10.14 -4.89
C LEU A 26 -15.28 -10.51 -5.24
N ASN A 27 -16.14 -9.52 -5.23
CA ASN A 27 -17.55 -9.71 -5.54
C ASN A 27 -17.77 -9.56 -7.05
N LYS A 28 -18.30 -10.61 -7.71
CA LYS A 28 -18.67 -10.53 -9.13
C LYS A 28 -19.92 -9.69 -9.26
N PRO A 29 -19.91 -8.66 -10.11
CA PRO A 29 -21.14 -7.98 -10.47
C PRO A 29 -22.04 -8.99 -11.18
N GLN A 30 -23.10 -9.44 -10.52
CA GLN A 30 -24.13 -10.24 -11.13
C GLN A 30 -25.35 -9.37 -11.37
N LEU A 31 -26.08 -9.68 -12.44
CA LEU A 31 -27.41 -9.13 -12.66
C LEU A 31 -28.23 -9.33 -11.38
N LYS A 32 -28.57 -8.21 -10.73
CA LYS A 32 -29.33 -8.18 -9.48
C LYS A 32 -30.61 -9.00 -9.66
N GLY A 33 -30.72 -10.11 -8.97
CA GLY A 33 -32.04 -10.71 -8.78
C GLY A 33 -32.18 -12.22 -8.65
N ILE A 34 -31.28 -13.09 -9.07
CA ILE A 34 -31.61 -14.51 -9.18
C ILE A 34 -30.68 -15.49 -8.50
N LEU A 35 -29.40 -15.16 -8.28
CA LEU A 35 -28.44 -16.06 -7.62
C LEU A 35 -27.45 -15.24 -6.79
N GLY A 36 -27.21 -15.67 -5.55
CA GLY A 36 -26.34 -15.00 -4.59
C GLY A 36 -25.01 -14.54 -5.16
N THR A 37 -24.42 -13.51 -4.55
CA THR A 37 -23.15 -12.89 -4.97
C THR A 37 -22.05 -13.96 -5.06
N LYS A 38 -21.56 -14.23 -6.27
CA LYS A 38 -20.44 -15.14 -6.44
C LYS A 38 -19.16 -14.42 -6.02
N ARG A 39 -18.58 -14.85 -4.91
CA ARG A 39 -17.33 -14.35 -4.38
C ARG A 39 -16.15 -15.20 -4.87
N VAL A 40 -15.05 -14.54 -5.17
CA VAL A 40 -13.79 -15.21 -5.55
C VAL A 40 -12.70 -14.73 -4.62
N GLU A 41 -12.06 -15.67 -3.93
CA GLU A 41 -10.92 -15.34 -3.08
C GLU A 41 -9.78 -14.75 -3.91
N LEU A 42 -9.30 -13.57 -3.49
CA LEU A 42 -8.13 -12.93 -4.07
C LEU A 42 -6.86 -13.41 -3.38
N GLY A 43 -6.81 -13.28 -2.08
CA GLY A 43 -5.66 -13.70 -1.28
C GLY A 43 -5.61 -13.03 0.09
N PRO A 44 -4.54 -13.30 0.87
CA PRO A 44 -4.37 -12.76 2.21
C PRO A 44 -4.10 -11.24 2.20
N ILE A 45 -4.64 -10.57 3.23
CA ILE A 45 -4.39 -9.15 3.48
C ILE A 45 -3.01 -9.00 4.12
N VAL A 46 -2.13 -8.19 3.51
CA VAL A 46 -0.80 -7.88 4.04
C VAL A 46 -0.86 -6.71 5.02
N ASN A 47 -1.57 -5.67 4.63
CA ASN A 47 -1.80 -4.51 5.49
C ASN A 47 -3.11 -3.81 5.12
N ILE A 48 -3.65 -3.11 6.10
CA ILE A 48 -4.93 -2.41 6.00
C ILE A 48 -4.87 -1.04 6.66
N SER A 49 -5.71 -0.13 6.22
CA SER A 49 -5.93 1.19 6.80
C SER A 49 -7.38 1.61 6.58
N MET A 50 -7.81 2.71 7.17
CA MET A 50 -9.14 3.29 6.92
C MET A 50 -9.37 3.73 5.46
N GLY A 51 -8.32 3.86 4.65
CA GLY A 51 -8.42 4.29 3.25
C GLY A 51 -8.19 3.20 2.22
N GLY A 52 -7.84 1.97 2.62
CA GLY A 52 -7.54 0.89 1.69
C GLY A 52 -6.68 -0.21 2.28
N LEU A 53 -6.35 -1.20 1.45
CA LEU A 53 -5.55 -2.35 1.87
C LEU A 53 -4.55 -2.78 0.80
N ALA A 54 -3.62 -3.63 1.19
CA ALA A 54 -2.76 -4.36 0.27
C ALA A 54 -2.97 -5.86 0.47
N VAL A 55 -3.08 -6.58 -0.65
CA VAL A 55 -3.29 -8.03 -0.70
C VAL A 55 -2.19 -8.66 -1.55
N GLU A 56 -1.69 -9.81 -1.12
CA GLU A 56 -0.82 -10.65 -1.93
C GLU A 56 -1.61 -11.82 -2.51
N TYR A 57 -1.33 -12.17 -3.76
CA TYR A 57 -2.04 -13.24 -4.44
C TYR A 57 -1.19 -13.91 -5.52
N VAL A 58 -1.53 -15.15 -5.83
CA VAL A 58 -0.93 -15.89 -6.95
C VAL A 58 -1.70 -15.55 -8.23
N GLU A 59 -0.98 -15.16 -9.28
CA GLU A 59 -1.58 -14.86 -10.57
C GLU A 59 -2.21 -16.11 -11.18
N ASN A 60 -3.50 -16.01 -11.50
CA ASN A 60 -4.27 -17.04 -12.17
C ASN A 60 -4.87 -16.47 -13.46
N LYS A 61 -4.87 -17.25 -14.56
CA LYS A 61 -5.39 -16.86 -15.88
C LYS A 61 -6.84 -16.34 -15.90
N HIS A 62 -7.62 -16.62 -14.85
CA HIS A 62 -9.04 -16.24 -14.77
C HIS A 62 -9.30 -14.86 -14.14
N ARG A 63 -8.25 -14.09 -13.78
CA ARG A 63 -8.40 -12.82 -13.03
C ARG A 63 -8.38 -11.55 -13.89
N SER A 64 -8.57 -11.65 -15.19
CA SER A 64 -8.72 -10.49 -16.09
C SER A 64 -10.06 -9.76 -15.94
N GLN A 65 -10.95 -10.23 -15.04
CA GLN A 65 -12.26 -9.62 -14.83
C GLN A 65 -12.14 -8.37 -13.97
N THR A 66 -12.84 -7.33 -14.37
CA THR A 66 -12.93 -6.09 -13.59
C THR A 66 -13.90 -6.31 -12.44
N TYR A 67 -13.41 -6.14 -11.22
CA TYR A 67 -14.21 -6.15 -10.00
C TYR A 67 -14.25 -4.74 -9.44
N SER A 68 -15.40 -4.31 -8.95
CA SER A 68 -15.62 -2.99 -8.36
C SER A 68 -15.87 -3.03 -6.86
N GLU A 69 -16.14 -4.21 -6.31
CA GLU A 69 -16.48 -4.40 -4.92
C GLU A 69 -15.68 -5.57 -4.33
N LEU A 70 -15.30 -5.44 -3.08
CA LEU A 70 -14.63 -6.49 -2.32
C LEU A 70 -15.29 -6.70 -0.96
N SER A 71 -15.05 -7.87 -0.37
CA SER A 71 -15.41 -8.19 1.01
C SER A 71 -14.16 -8.65 1.75
N ILE A 72 -14.13 -8.41 3.06
CA ILE A 72 -13.08 -8.93 3.95
C ILE A 72 -13.67 -10.11 4.71
N TYR A 73 -12.99 -11.22 4.62
CA TYR A 73 -13.34 -12.45 5.32
C TYR A 73 -12.26 -12.79 6.36
N PHE A 74 -12.71 -13.17 7.55
CA PHE A 74 -11.84 -13.69 8.61
C PHE A 74 -12.38 -15.04 9.10
N PRO A 75 -11.58 -16.13 9.14
CA PRO A 75 -12.07 -17.48 9.35
C PRO A 75 -12.92 -17.69 10.60
N SER A 76 -12.59 -17.01 11.71
CA SER A 76 -13.34 -17.13 12.96
C SER A 76 -14.60 -16.27 13.06
N GLU A 77 -14.79 -15.32 12.16
CA GLU A 77 -15.87 -14.30 12.22
C GLU A 77 -16.75 -14.29 10.97
N GLY A 78 -16.30 -14.97 9.90
CA GLY A 78 -16.98 -14.93 8.60
C GLY A 78 -16.68 -13.64 7.84
N ILE A 79 -17.67 -13.09 7.15
CA ILE A 79 -17.54 -11.82 6.44
C ILE A 79 -17.66 -10.67 7.44
N VAL A 80 -16.55 -9.96 7.62
CA VAL A 80 -16.43 -8.85 8.57
C VAL A 80 -16.82 -7.53 7.91
N LEU A 81 -16.51 -7.39 6.62
CA LEU A 81 -16.84 -6.19 5.85
C LEU A 81 -17.29 -6.63 4.46
N ASP A 82 -18.45 -6.17 4.00
CA ASP A 82 -19.06 -6.63 2.76
C ASP A 82 -19.32 -5.48 1.79
N ASP A 83 -19.30 -5.83 0.48
CA ASP A 83 -19.67 -4.95 -0.64
C ASP A 83 -18.97 -3.57 -0.59
N VAL A 84 -17.67 -3.58 -0.32
CA VAL A 84 -16.83 -2.37 -0.26
C VAL A 84 -16.42 -1.98 -1.67
N PRO A 85 -16.82 -0.79 -2.14
CA PRO A 85 -16.32 -0.29 -3.42
C PRO A 85 -14.83 0.01 -3.32
N PHE A 86 -14.07 -0.31 -4.38
CA PHE A 86 -12.65 -0.07 -4.41
C PHE A 86 -12.12 0.28 -5.79
N GLU A 87 -10.94 0.92 -5.81
CA GLU A 87 -10.13 1.14 -7.00
C GLU A 87 -8.73 0.57 -6.81
N THR A 88 -8.18 -0.06 -7.84
CA THR A 88 -6.81 -0.56 -7.82
C THR A 88 -5.84 0.59 -8.07
N ILE A 89 -4.99 0.88 -7.09
CA ILE A 89 -3.96 1.93 -7.19
C ILE A 89 -2.69 1.39 -7.81
N SER A 90 -2.33 0.16 -7.50
CA SER A 90 -1.15 -0.52 -8.06
C SER A 90 -1.30 -2.02 -7.99
N ASP A 91 -0.73 -2.72 -8.96
CA ASP A 91 -0.65 -4.16 -9.03
C ASP A 91 0.69 -4.52 -9.67
N PHE A 92 1.58 -5.15 -8.91
CA PHE A 92 2.94 -5.45 -9.35
C PHE A 92 3.39 -6.83 -8.90
N GLU A 93 4.26 -7.42 -9.67
CA GLU A 93 4.90 -8.69 -9.35
C GLU A 93 5.94 -8.49 -8.24
N ILE A 94 5.90 -9.36 -7.21
CA ILE A 94 6.89 -9.39 -6.13
C ILE A 94 7.97 -10.41 -6.45
N THR A 95 7.54 -11.61 -6.85
CA THR A 95 8.41 -12.73 -7.16
C THR A 95 7.68 -13.72 -8.05
N ARG A 96 8.43 -14.66 -8.61
CA ARG A 96 7.90 -15.73 -9.45
C ARG A 96 8.25 -17.07 -8.84
N MET A 97 7.26 -17.96 -8.80
CA MET A 97 7.42 -19.33 -8.30
C MET A 97 8.09 -20.22 -9.36
N PRO A 98 8.66 -21.38 -8.97
CA PRO A 98 9.28 -22.31 -9.91
C PRO A 98 8.33 -22.86 -10.97
N ASP A 99 7.01 -22.87 -10.73
CA ASP A 99 5.95 -23.26 -11.66
C ASP A 99 5.48 -22.11 -12.58
N ASP A 100 6.31 -21.06 -12.71
CA ASP A 100 6.09 -19.85 -13.51
C ASP A 100 4.88 -18.99 -13.12
N LYS A 101 4.27 -19.25 -11.97
CA LYS A 101 3.23 -18.38 -11.44
C LYS A 101 3.81 -17.19 -10.70
N ALA A 102 3.34 -16.00 -11.04
CA ALA A 102 3.75 -14.79 -10.36
C ALA A 102 3.00 -14.62 -9.03
N ILE A 103 3.75 -14.27 -7.97
CA ILE A 103 3.17 -13.72 -6.74
C ILE A 103 3.11 -12.21 -6.93
N ARG A 104 1.91 -11.67 -6.82
CA ARG A 104 1.64 -10.25 -7.05
C ARG A 104 1.12 -9.58 -5.79
N LYS A 105 1.38 -8.27 -5.70
CA LYS A 105 0.82 -7.41 -4.67
C LYS A 105 -0.07 -6.36 -5.30
N ARG A 106 -1.33 -6.36 -4.86
CA ARG A 106 -2.31 -5.36 -5.26
C ARG A 106 -2.56 -4.41 -4.10
N CYS A 107 -2.47 -3.11 -4.36
CA CYS A 107 -2.89 -2.07 -3.43
C CYS A 107 -4.18 -1.46 -3.94
N VAL A 108 -5.18 -1.38 -3.07
CA VAL A 108 -6.48 -0.82 -3.39
C VAL A 108 -6.80 0.34 -2.47
N GLU A 109 -7.52 1.31 -2.98
CA GLU A 109 -8.14 2.40 -2.23
C GLU A 109 -9.64 2.13 -2.13
N PHE A 110 -10.20 2.28 -0.94
CA PHE A 110 -11.63 2.15 -0.74
C PHE A 110 -12.36 3.36 -1.32
N GLY A 111 -13.48 3.10 -1.98
CA GLY A 111 -14.39 4.14 -2.40
C GLY A 111 -15.19 4.73 -1.23
N LYS A 112 -16.36 5.27 -1.51
CA LYS A 112 -17.21 5.84 -0.47
C LYS A 112 -17.81 4.73 0.40
N LEU A 113 -17.35 4.64 1.65
CA LEU A 113 -17.89 3.73 2.66
C LEU A 113 -19.12 4.32 3.34
N THR A 114 -20.06 3.46 3.68
CA THR A 114 -21.18 3.82 4.58
C THR A 114 -20.67 3.98 6.02
N THR A 115 -21.44 4.65 6.87
CA THR A 115 -21.10 4.81 8.30
C THR A 115 -20.95 3.45 8.99
N TYR A 116 -21.77 2.48 8.63
CA TYR A 116 -21.69 1.13 9.18
C TYR A 116 -20.40 0.41 8.74
N GLN A 117 -20.05 0.49 7.46
CA GLN A 117 -18.79 -0.07 6.95
C GLN A 117 -17.55 0.58 7.59
N LEU A 118 -17.59 1.90 7.82
CA LEU A 118 -16.51 2.60 8.54
C LEU A 118 -16.35 2.08 9.96
N PHE A 119 -17.45 1.88 10.68
CA PHE A 119 -17.43 1.31 12.02
C PHE A 119 -16.87 -0.12 12.02
N GLN A 120 -17.35 -0.99 11.12
CA GLN A 120 -16.86 -2.36 11.00
C GLN A 120 -15.36 -2.40 10.67
N LEU A 121 -14.90 -1.54 9.77
CA LEU A 121 -13.50 -1.45 9.37
C LEU A 121 -12.62 -0.98 10.55
N GLU A 122 -13.07 0.00 11.31
CA GLU A 122 -12.37 0.48 12.50
C GLU A 122 -12.26 -0.62 13.57
N GLU A 123 -13.34 -1.32 13.87
CA GLU A 123 -13.34 -2.44 14.81
C GLU A 123 -12.45 -3.59 14.33
N PHE A 124 -12.49 -3.91 13.02
CA PHE A 124 -11.59 -4.91 12.44
C PHE A 124 -10.11 -4.51 12.61
N ILE A 125 -9.75 -3.26 12.31
CA ILE A 125 -8.38 -2.78 12.47
C ILE A 125 -7.95 -2.80 13.94
N LYS A 126 -8.81 -2.41 14.88
CA LYS A 126 -8.51 -2.47 16.31
C LYS A 126 -8.27 -3.90 16.79
N LYS A 127 -9.09 -4.84 16.33
CA LYS A 127 -9.05 -6.22 16.78
C LYS A 127 -7.92 -7.04 16.13
N HIS A 128 -7.68 -6.84 14.83
CA HIS A 128 -6.80 -7.66 14.02
C HIS A 128 -5.57 -6.94 13.47
N GLY A 129 -5.46 -5.63 13.68
CA GLY A 129 -4.27 -4.87 13.33
C GLY A 129 -3.16 -5.13 14.35
N THR A 130 -2.07 -5.77 13.93
CA THR A 130 -1.01 -6.21 14.85
C THR A 130 0.07 -5.16 15.04
N LYS A 131 0.56 -4.58 13.97
CA LYS A 131 1.67 -3.62 13.99
C LYS A 131 1.37 -2.40 13.14
N CYS A 132 1.54 -1.23 13.71
CA CYS A 132 1.47 0.01 12.94
C CYS A 132 2.70 0.14 12.04
N LEU A 133 2.48 0.23 10.73
CA LEU A 133 3.53 0.45 9.74
C LEU A 133 3.84 1.93 9.68
N GLU A 134 4.98 2.33 10.22
CA GLU A 134 5.48 3.69 10.11
C GLU A 134 5.74 4.08 8.65
N ASP A 135 5.50 5.34 8.32
CA ASP A 135 5.82 5.84 6.98
C ASP A 135 7.34 5.93 6.83
N ARG A 136 7.93 4.99 6.09
CA ARG A 136 9.39 4.94 5.81
C ARG A 136 9.95 6.27 5.29
N ARG A 137 9.10 7.14 4.74
CA ARG A 137 9.50 8.47 4.27
C ARG A 137 9.80 9.48 5.39
N ARG A 138 9.35 9.23 6.63
CA ARG A 138 9.72 10.07 7.79
C ARG A 138 11.18 9.88 8.19
N ASN A 139 11.72 8.68 8.00
CA ASN A 139 13.11 8.37 8.38
C ASN A 139 14.14 8.81 7.34
N ASP A 140 13.78 9.03 6.07
CA ASP A 140 14.75 9.46 5.04
C ASP A 140 15.24 10.90 5.22
N THR A 141 14.44 11.77 5.82
CA THR A 141 14.88 13.13 6.16
C THR A 141 15.88 13.14 7.32
N ASP A 142 15.75 12.21 8.26
CA ASP A 142 16.70 12.07 9.37
C ASP A 142 18.01 11.41 8.93
N ARG A 143 17.97 10.41 8.03
CA ARG A 143 19.16 9.77 7.50
C ARG A 143 20.06 10.72 6.72
N ARG A 144 19.51 11.68 5.98
CA ARG A 144 20.29 12.70 5.26
C ARG A 144 20.93 13.71 6.20
N LYS A 145 20.31 14.00 7.35
CA LYS A 145 20.90 14.87 8.38
C LYS A 145 22.04 14.19 9.13
N PHE A 146 21.96 12.86 9.34
CA PHE A 146 23.00 12.11 10.05
C PHE A 146 24.21 11.73 9.19
N HIS A 147 24.15 11.87 7.86
CA HIS A 147 25.25 11.53 6.96
C HIS A 147 25.77 12.73 6.15
N ASP A 148 25.39 13.94 6.51
CA ASP A 148 26.08 15.13 6.01
C ASP A 148 27.29 15.37 6.92
N PRO A 149 28.55 15.13 6.43
CA PRO A 149 29.76 15.31 7.24
C PRO A 149 29.96 16.75 7.74
N ARG A 150 29.11 17.70 7.28
CA ARG A 150 29.10 19.08 7.74
C ARG A 150 28.43 19.29 9.09
N TYR A 151 27.68 18.31 9.60
CA TYR A 151 26.91 18.43 10.84
C TYR A 151 27.37 17.52 11.98
N GLY A 152 28.48 16.78 11.83
CA GLY A 152 28.82 15.68 12.72
C GLY A 152 30.08 15.81 13.54
N ASP A 153 30.93 16.81 13.31
CA ASP A 153 32.18 16.87 14.07
C ASP A 153 32.58 18.32 14.35
N PRO A 154 32.58 18.78 15.63
CA PRO A 154 33.03 20.12 15.99
C PRO A 154 34.56 20.33 15.83
N GLY A 155 35.30 19.36 15.25
CA GLY A 155 36.72 19.40 15.01
C GLY A 155 37.14 19.26 13.55
N TYR A 156 36.18 19.26 12.57
CA TYR A 156 36.57 19.17 11.17
C TYR A 156 36.91 20.56 10.62
N GLU A 157 38.19 20.90 10.73
CA GLU A 157 38.77 22.02 9.98
C GLU A 157 38.84 21.63 8.50
N ASP A 158 38.16 22.40 7.66
CA ASP A 158 38.12 22.24 6.21
C ASP A 158 39.51 22.60 5.60
N THR A 159 40.39 21.61 5.52
CA THR A 159 41.77 21.75 5.02
C THR A 159 41.91 21.59 3.51
N HIS A 160 40.78 21.69 2.75
CA HIS A 160 40.83 21.64 1.29
C HIS A 160 40.25 22.88 0.61
N PRO A 161 41.02 24.01 0.51
CA PRO A 161 40.58 25.19 -0.26
C PRO A 161 40.76 25.04 -1.78
N GLU A 162 41.17 23.91 -2.32
CA GLU A 162 41.54 23.81 -3.72
C GLU A 162 40.68 22.80 -4.53
N ARG A 163 39.39 23.09 -4.77
CA ARG A 163 38.68 22.52 -5.93
C ARG A 163 37.61 23.45 -6.45
N ARG A 164 37.93 24.73 -6.69
CA ARG A 164 37.19 25.60 -7.57
C ARG A 164 38.07 26.07 -8.71
N ILE A 165 38.43 25.16 -9.61
CA ILE A 165 38.82 25.55 -10.97
C ILE A 165 37.78 25.02 -11.89
N GLY A 166 36.72 25.84 -12.08
CA GLY A 166 35.79 25.69 -13.16
C GLY A 166 36.51 25.89 -14.49
N LYS A 167 36.74 24.84 -15.25
CA LYS A 167 37.10 24.95 -16.65
C LYS A 167 35.88 25.34 -17.44
N ASP A 168 35.78 26.62 -17.64
CA ASP A 168 34.96 27.28 -18.65
C ASP A 168 35.38 26.77 -20.05
N ARG A 169 34.61 25.88 -20.66
CA ARG A 169 34.74 25.45 -22.05
C ARG A 169 33.57 26.00 -22.84
N ARG A 170 33.58 27.32 -23.04
CA ARG A 170 32.91 27.92 -24.17
C ARG A 170 33.93 28.83 -24.87
N ARG A 171 34.35 28.37 -26.06
CA ARG A 171 34.70 29.12 -27.27
C ARG A 171 35.72 28.31 -28.09
N MET A 172 35.27 27.66 -29.09
CA MET A 172 35.42 27.93 -30.51
C MET A 172 34.62 26.87 -31.26
#